data_c4acdd7bc41340755a204e80263ba2a2
#
_entry.id   c4acdd7bc41340755a204e80263ba2a2
#
_cell.length_a   1.000
_cell.length_b   1.000
_cell.length_c   1.000
_cell.angle_alpha   90.00
_cell.angle_beta   90.00
_cell.angle_gamma   90.00
#
_symmetry.space_group_name_H-M   'P 1'
#
loop_
_entity.id
_entity.type
_entity.pdbx_description
1 polymer ?
#
loop_
_entity_poly.entity_id
_entity_poly.type
_entity_poly.pdbx_seq_one_letter_code
_entity_poly.pdbx_strand_id
1 'polypeptide(L)'
;MAYDVTLIGQTQPDFNYTFAISDTITDGDAVLGLAVCQDTTANNTVKLATDGSEILGQIIMYEDRTSQGDGKVVTVATRGGMKFKVKSGESIAVGNAVVGAGNGEVRKKTGASDTATGDVVWEVPTGYCVILK
;
A
#
# COMPACT_ATOMS: atom_id res chain seq x y z
N MET A 1 -9.89 19.44 6.68
CA MET A 1 -10.63 19.29 6.43
C MET A 1 -11.36 19.10 6.65
N ALA A 2 -11.48 19.14 6.42
CA ALA A 2 -12.14 18.95 6.58
C ALA A 2 -12.80 18.58 6.06
N TYR A 3 -12.74 18.30 5.67
CA TYR A 3 -13.57 17.83 5.22
C TYR A 3 -14.02 16.89 5.77
N ASP A 4 -14.44 16.90 6.18
CA ASP A 4 -14.96 16.27 6.68
C ASP A 4 -15.36 15.38 6.64
N VAL A 5 -15.12 15.34 7.00
CA VAL A 5 -15.58 14.65 7.03
C VAL A 5 -16.30 13.86 6.91
N THR A 6 -16.62 14.31 7.22
CA THR A 6 -17.58 13.38 6.73
C THR A 6 -17.60 13.42 5.23
N LEU A 7 -17.98 12.30 4.61
CA LEU A 7 -18.04 12.24 3.15
C LEU A 7 -19.40 12.59 2.60
N ILE A 8 -20.37 12.82 3.48
CA ILE A 8 -21.72 13.16 3.07
C ILE A 8 -21.69 14.51 2.38
N GLY A 9 -22.21 14.56 1.16
CA GLY A 9 -22.26 15.78 0.39
C GLY A 9 -21.00 16.12 -0.38
N GLN A 10 -19.95 15.33 -0.22
CA GLN A 10 -18.74 15.54 -1.01
C GLN A 10 -18.92 14.99 -2.40
N THR A 11 -18.44 15.74 -3.38
CA THR A 11 -18.50 15.31 -4.77
C THR A 11 -17.29 14.46 -5.17
N GLN A 12 -16.21 14.55 -4.43
CA GLN A 12 -14.99 13.82 -4.71
C GLN A 12 -14.42 13.31 -3.39
N PRO A 13 -14.57 12.01 -3.10
CA PRO A 13 -13.98 11.45 -1.89
C PRO A 13 -12.46 11.46 -1.97
N ASP A 14 -11.83 11.58 -0.82
CA ASP A 14 -10.39 11.49 -0.73
C ASP A 14 -9.95 10.06 -0.97
N PHE A 15 -8.88 9.90 -1.74
CA PHE A 15 -8.27 8.60 -1.99
C PHE A 15 -6.89 8.49 -1.36
N ASN A 16 -6.42 9.57 -0.72
CA ASN A 16 -5.12 9.62 -0.08
C ASN A 16 -5.33 9.89 1.40
N TYR A 17 -4.73 9.03 2.22
CA TYR A 17 -4.85 9.14 3.67
C TYR A 17 -3.48 9.08 4.30
N THR A 18 -3.31 9.79 5.42
CA THR A 18 -2.06 9.80 6.17
C THR A 18 -2.18 8.85 7.35
N PHE A 19 -1.22 7.94 7.47
CA PHE A 19 -1.16 6.94 8.53
C PHE A 19 0.19 6.98 9.22
N ALA A 20 0.23 6.56 10.49
CA ALA A 20 1.49 6.17 11.11
C ALA A 20 2.00 4.91 10.41
N ILE A 21 3.30 4.73 10.37
CA ILE A 21 3.91 3.50 9.86
C ILE A 21 4.69 2.84 10.98
N SER A 22 4.43 1.54 11.21
CA SER A 22 5.04 0.82 12.31
C SER A 22 6.44 0.30 11.98
N ASP A 23 6.78 0.19 10.69
CA ASP A 23 8.12 -0.25 10.31
C ASP A 23 9.15 0.82 10.65
N THR A 24 10.37 0.37 10.94
CA THR A 24 11.49 1.28 11.12
C THR A 24 11.96 1.76 9.74
N ILE A 25 11.81 3.05 9.49
CA ILE A 25 12.18 3.65 8.20
C ILE A 25 13.48 4.43 8.41
N THR A 26 14.53 4.02 7.71
CA THR A 26 15.82 4.72 7.75
C THR A 26 16.05 5.57 6.51
N ASP A 27 15.36 5.28 5.42
CA ASP A 27 15.44 6.04 4.17
C ASP A 27 14.02 6.21 3.65
N GLY A 28 13.48 7.43 3.80
CA GLY A 28 12.10 7.73 3.39
C GLY A 28 11.89 7.61 1.89
N ASP A 29 12.93 7.87 1.09
CA ASP A 29 12.80 7.73 -0.37
C ASP A 29 12.67 6.28 -0.80
N ALA A 30 13.25 5.36 -0.03
CA ALA A 30 13.24 3.94 -0.38
C ALA A 30 11.85 3.31 -0.20
N VAL A 31 10.96 3.94 0.57
CA VAL A 31 9.62 3.38 0.79
C VAL A 31 8.58 3.94 -0.18
N LEU A 32 8.92 4.97 -0.95
CA LEU A 32 7.97 5.53 -1.91
C LEU A 32 7.65 4.48 -2.98
N GLY A 33 6.38 4.31 -3.25
CA GLY A 33 5.90 3.35 -4.23
C GLY A 33 5.68 1.95 -3.69
N LEU A 34 6.04 1.67 -2.44
CA LEU A 34 5.84 0.35 -1.86
C LEU A 34 4.40 0.12 -1.43
N ALA A 35 3.99 -1.14 -1.41
CA ALA A 35 2.67 -1.54 -0.95
C ALA A 35 2.62 -1.58 0.56
N VAL A 36 1.47 -1.20 1.13
CA VAL A 36 1.23 -1.28 2.57
C VAL A 36 -0.01 -2.08 2.86
N CYS A 37 -0.07 -2.64 4.06
CA CYS A 37 -1.26 -3.27 4.61
C CYS A 37 -1.56 -2.65 5.96
N GLN A 38 -2.78 -2.92 6.45
CA GLN A 38 -3.16 -2.42 7.77
C GLN A 38 -2.33 -3.10 8.85
N ASP A 39 -1.87 -2.31 9.82
CA ASP A 39 -1.32 -2.85 11.07
C ASP A 39 -2.44 -2.81 12.12
N THR A 40 -2.94 -3.98 12.48
CA THR A 40 -4.09 -4.08 13.38
C THR A 40 -3.73 -3.92 14.84
N THR A 41 -2.46 -3.71 15.17
CA THR A 41 -2.00 -3.57 16.55
C THR A 41 -2.08 -2.14 17.06
N ALA A 42 -2.36 -1.16 16.20
CA ALA A 42 -2.44 0.24 16.59
C ALA A 42 -3.46 0.96 15.71
N ASN A 43 -3.97 2.09 16.23
CA ASN A 43 -4.93 2.91 15.48
C ASN A 43 -4.25 3.65 14.34
N ASN A 44 -4.92 3.71 13.20
CA ASN A 44 -4.49 4.52 12.05
C ASN A 44 -3.05 4.23 11.64
N THR A 45 -2.68 2.96 11.66
CA THR A 45 -1.31 2.53 11.41
C THR A 45 -1.27 1.54 10.28
N VAL A 46 -0.28 1.69 9.41
CA VAL A 46 0.03 0.76 8.34
C VAL A 46 1.42 0.19 8.55
N LYS A 47 1.70 -0.88 7.83
CA LYS A 47 3.05 -1.46 7.74
C LYS A 47 3.29 -1.84 6.29
N LEU A 48 4.55 -2.01 5.93
CA LEU A 48 4.89 -2.53 4.61
C LEU A 48 4.20 -3.87 4.40
N ALA A 49 3.64 -4.08 3.21
CA ALA A 49 2.86 -5.29 2.93
C ALA A 49 3.68 -6.54 3.28
N THR A 50 3.07 -7.41 4.08
CA THR A 50 3.69 -8.66 4.50
C THR A 50 3.27 -9.77 3.54
N ASP A 51 3.96 -10.91 3.62
CA ASP A 51 3.70 -12.03 2.72
C ASP A 51 2.26 -12.53 2.88
N GLY A 52 1.51 -12.56 1.79
CA GLY A 52 0.13 -12.99 1.76
C GLY A 52 -0.89 -11.95 2.19
N SER A 53 -0.48 -10.75 2.55
CA SER A 53 -1.40 -9.73 3.06
C SER A 53 -2.20 -9.06 1.95
N GLU A 54 -3.35 -8.55 2.34
CA GLU A 54 -4.14 -7.65 1.50
C GLU A 54 -3.40 -6.32 1.33
N ILE A 55 -3.40 -5.78 0.11
CA ILE A 55 -2.78 -4.51 -0.18
C ILE A 55 -3.81 -3.40 0.05
N LEU A 56 -3.52 -2.50 1.00
CA LEU A 56 -4.36 -1.33 1.25
C LEU A 56 -4.13 -0.28 0.17
N GLY A 57 -2.89 -0.02 -0.19
CA GLY A 57 -2.54 1.01 -1.15
C GLY A 57 -1.04 1.16 -1.31
N GLN A 58 -0.64 2.29 -1.86
CA GLN A 58 0.74 2.59 -2.21
C GLN A 58 1.21 3.84 -1.47
N ILE A 59 2.43 3.79 -0.94
CA ILE A 59 3.03 4.96 -0.30
C ILE A 59 3.40 5.97 -1.37
N ILE A 60 2.87 7.19 -1.25
CA ILE A 60 3.18 8.28 -2.17
C ILE A 60 3.95 9.41 -1.50
N MET A 61 4.01 9.43 -0.17
CA MET A 61 4.74 10.44 0.56
C MET A 61 5.16 9.89 1.92
N TYR A 62 6.33 10.30 2.38
CA TYR A 62 6.84 9.95 3.70
C TYR A 62 7.25 11.22 4.41
N GLU A 63 6.98 11.29 5.71
CA GLU A 63 7.37 12.44 6.51
C GLU A 63 7.78 11.99 7.90
N ASP A 64 8.90 12.51 8.38
CA ASP A 64 9.35 12.29 9.75
C ASP A 64 8.90 13.46 10.60
N ARG A 65 7.87 13.25 11.42
CA ARG A 65 7.31 14.27 12.31
C ARG A 65 7.74 14.06 13.75
N THR A 66 8.86 13.39 13.97
CA THR A 66 9.33 13.11 15.31
C THR A 66 9.52 14.38 16.12
N SER A 67 10.06 15.44 15.50
CA SER A 67 10.27 16.73 16.17
C SER A 67 8.95 17.41 16.54
N GLN A 68 7.85 17.00 15.94
CA GLN A 68 6.51 17.53 16.22
C GLN A 68 5.70 16.62 17.14
N GLY A 69 6.29 15.50 17.59
CA GLY A 69 5.65 14.56 18.50
C GLY A 69 4.82 13.49 17.80
N ASP A 70 4.70 13.51 16.48
CA ASP A 70 3.83 12.59 15.75
C ASP A 70 4.54 11.33 15.23
N GLY A 71 5.87 11.35 15.23
CA GLY A 71 6.64 10.23 14.71
C GLY A 71 6.68 10.22 13.19
N LYS A 72 6.83 9.04 12.62
CA LYS A 72 6.97 8.86 11.17
C LYS A 72 5.62 8.50 10.57
N VAL A 73 5.26 9.21 9.52
CA VAL A 73 3.97 9.03 8.85
C VAL A 73 4.16 8.86 7.36
N VAL A 74 3.20 8.20 6.73
CA VAL A 74 3.17 8.03 5.28
C VAL A 74 1.79 8.43 4.77
N THR A 75 1.77 8.98 3.56
CA THR A 75 0.53 9.20 2.84
C THR A 75 0.35 8.07 1.85
N VAL A 76 -0.80 7.42 1.91
CA VAL A 76 -1.10 6.22 1.14
C VAL A 76 -2.22 6.54 0.16
N ALA A 77 -1.96 6.29 -1.13
CA ALA A 77 -3.01 6.32 -2.13
C ALA A 77 -3.76 4.99 -2.08
N THR A 78 -5.08 5.05 -1.90
CA THR A 78 -5.90 3.85 -1.75
C THR A 78 -6.72 3.53 -2.98
N ARG A 79 -6.71 4.40 -3.99
CA ARG A 79 -7.43 4.20 -5.25
C ARG A 79 -6.61 4.72 -6.41
N GLY A 80 -6.83 4.13 -7.57
CA GLY A 80 -6.20 4.52 -8.82
C GLY A 80 -5.29 3.44 -9.36
N GLY A 81 -4.54 3.77 -10.40
CA GLY A 81 -3.54 2.87 -10.96
C GLY A 81 -2.30 2.90 -10.11
N MET A 82 -1.80 1.73 -9.76
CA MET A 82 -0.63 1.61 -8.88
C MET A 82 0.37 0.63 -9.48
N LYS A 83 1.63 1.07 -9.51
CA LYS A 83 2.73 0.24 -10.03
C LYS A 83 3.54 -0.24 -8.84
N PHE A 84 3.54 -1.55 -8.61
CA PHE A 84 4.25 -2.15 -7.50
C PHE A 84 5.42 -2.99 -7.98
N LYS A 85 6.46 -3.03 -7.15
CA LYS A 85 7.60 -3.90 -7.40
C LYS A 85 7.23 -5.34 -7.10
N VAL A 86 7.48 -6.23 -8.05
CA VAL A 86 7.25 -7.67 -7.89
C VAL A 86 8.48 -8.28 -7.22
N LYS A 87 8.24 -9.12 -6.21
CA LYS A 87 9.33 -9.79 -5.51
C LYS A 87 10.17 -10.61 -6.50
N SER A 88 11.48 -10.54 -6.33
CA SER A 88 12.42 -11.28 -7.17
C SER A 88 12.12 -12.77 -7.14
N GLY A 89 12.10 -13.39 -8.31
CA GLY A 89 11.80 -14.82 -8.43
C GLY A 89 10.33 -15.16 -8.56
N GLU A 90 9.42 -14.19 -8.33
CA GLU A 90 7.99 -14.41 -8.51
C GLU A 90 7.60 -14.20 -9.96
N SER A 91 6.68 -15.04 -10.44
CA SER A 91 6.13 -14.93 -11.78
C SER A 91 4.73 -14.37 -11.69
N ILE A 92 4.45 -13.32 -12.46
CA ILE A 92 3.16 -12.65 -12.44
C ILE A 92 2.71 -12.35 -13.86
N ALA A 93 1.41 -12.42 -14.11
CA ALA A 93 0.84 -12.20 -15.44
C ALA A 93 -0.42 -11.35 -15.33
N VAL A 94 -0.80 -10.73 -16.44
CA VAL A 94 -2.05 -9.98 -16.54
C VAL A 94 -3.21 -10.87 -16.12
N GLY A 95 -4.10 -10.33 -15.28
CA GLY A 95 -5.26 -11.05 -14.77
C GLY A 95 -5.02 -11.79 -13.47
N ASN A 96 -3.78 -11.91 -13.01
CA ASN A 96 -3.50 -12.55 -11.72
C ASN A 96 -3.98 -11.68 -10.57
N ALA A 97 -4.51 -12.30 -9.53
CA ALA A 97 -4.78 -11.64 -8.27
C ALA A 97 -3.45 -11.40 -7.54
N VAL A 98 -3.35 -10.28 -6.81
CA VAL A 98 -2.10 -9.82 -6.21
C VAL A 98 -2.25 -9.70 -4.70
N VAL A 99 -1.23 -10.14 -3.98
CA VAL A 99 -1.11 -9.97 -2.53
C VAL A 99 0.30 -9.48 -2.20
N GLY A 100 0.52 -9.09 -0.96
CA GLY A 100 1.85 -8.71 -0.49
C GLY A 100 2.82 -9.88 -0.58
N ALA A 101 4.09 -9.55 -0.75
CA ALA A 101 5.17 -10.55 -0.79
C ALA A 101 6.23 -10.33 0.29
N GLY A 102 5.99 -9.35 1.17
CA GLY A 102 6.96 -8.94 2.17
C GLY A 102 7.72 -7.69 1.75
N ASN A 103 8.08 -6.89 2.72
CA ASN A 103 8.88 -5.66 2.53
C ASN A 103 8.25 -4.67 1.54
N GLY A 104 6.92 -4.67 1.42
CA GLY A 104 6.23 -3.76 0.52
C GLY A 104 6.24 -4.18 -0.94
N GLU A 105 6.79 -5.34 -1.25
CA GLU A 105 6.72 -5.92 -2.59
C GLU A 105 5.47 -6.78 -2.73
N VAL A 106 5.15 -7.19 -3.96
CA VAL A 106 3.93 -7.93 -4.25
C VAL A 106 4.25 -9.21 -5.01
N ARG A 107 3.30 -10.15 -4.98
CA ARG A 107 3.36 -11.40 -5.71
C ARG A 107 1.96 -11.85 -6.13
N LYS A 108 1.90 -12.84 -6.97
CA LYS A 108 0.64 -13.48 -7.33
C LYS A 108 0.06 -14.21 -6.13
N LYS A 109 -1.25 -14.14 -5.97
CA LYS A 109 -1.96 -14.95 -4.98
C LYS A 109 -1.86 -16.43 -5.38
N THR A 110 -1.46 -17.27 -4.42
CA THR A 110 -1.25 -18.69 -4.72
C THR A 110 -2.03 -19.64 -3.82
N GLY A 111 -2.43 -19.21 -2.63
CA GLY A 111 -3.00 -20.12 -1.66
C GLY A 111 -4.21 -19.59 -0.94
N ALA A 112 -4.91 -20.50 -0.24
CA ALA A 112 -6.10 -20.15 0.52
C ALA A 112 -5.76 -19.27 1.74
N SER A 113 -4.51 -19.29 2.19
CA SER A 113 -4.07 -18.45 3.30
C SER A 113 -3.80 -17.00 2.87
N ASP A 114 -3.72 -16.73 1.56
CA ASP A 114 -3.54 -15.38 1.06
C ASP A 114 -4.87 -14.63 1.12
N THR A 115 -4.83 -13.40 1.61
CA THR A 115 -6.03 -12.57 1.68
C THR A 115 -6.24 -11.89 0.33
N ALA A 116 -7.22 -12.37 -0.42
CA ALA A 116 -7.53 -11.82 -1.74
C ALA A 116 -8.44 -10.61 -1.60
N THR A 117 -8.21 -9.62 -2.43
CA THR A 117 -8.97 -8.38 -2.43
C THR A 117 -9.67 -8.09 -3.73
N GLY A 118 -9.47 -8.89 -4.74
CA GLY A 118 -9.99 -8.61 -6.06
C GLY A 118 -9.08 -7.70 -6.89
N ASP A 119 -7.94 -7.28 -6.35
CA ASP A 119 -6.97 -6.52 -7.13
C ASP A 119 -6.33 -7.44 -8.16
N VAL A 120 -6.38 -7.04 -9.43
CA VAL A 120 -5.82 -7.83 -10.52
C VAL A 120 -4.81 -7.01 -11.30
N VAL A 121 -3.90 -7.73 -11.94
CA VAL A 121 -2.84 -7.11 -12.72
C VAL A 121 -3.37 -6.71 -14.09
N TRP A 122 -3.07 -5.49 -14.49
CA TRP A 122 -3.43 -4.94 -15.81
C TRP A 122 -2.23 -4.81 -16.75
N GLU A 123 -1.04 -4.63 -16.20
CA GLU A 123 0.21 -4.54 -16.98
C GLU A 123 1.35 -5.17 -16.19
N VAL A 124 2.33 -5.70 -16.90
CA VAL A 124 3.52 -6.30 -16.30
C VAL A 124 4.79 -5.71 -16.92
N PRO A 125 5.17 -4.47 -16.53
CA PRO A 125 6.49 -3.96 -16.91
C PRO A 125 7.58 -4.81 -16.23
N THR A 126 8.78 -4.82 -16.78
CA THR A 126 9.87 -5.63 -16.25
C THR A 126 10.08 -5.34 -14.75
N GLY A 127 9.91 -6.37 -13.92
CA GLY A 127 10.11 -6.26 -12.48
C GLY A 127 8.98 -5.62 -11.71
N TYR A 128 7.89 -5.21 -12.38
CA TYR A 128 6.77 -4.50 -11.76
C TYR A 128 5.45 -5.06 -12.26
N CYS A 129 4.39 -4.72 -11.57
CA CYS A 129 3.04 -4.93 -12.06
C CYS A 129 2.19 -3.70 -11.78
N VAL A 130 1.18 -3.47 -12.60
CA VAL A 130 0.22 -2.37 -12.41
C VAL A 130 -1.13 -2.96 -12.07
N ILE A 131 -1.73 -2.49 -10.98
CA ILE A 131 -3.08 -2.85 -10.58
C ILE A 131 -3.96 -1.61 -10.59
N LEU A 132 -5.26 -1.82 -10.64
CA LEU A 132 -6.25 -0.74 -10.46
C LEU A 132 -7.04 -1.01 -9.19
N LYS A 133 -7.11 0.00 -8.33
CA LYS A 133 -7.90 -0.09 -7.11
C LYS A 133 -9.10 0.85 -7.15
#